data_1da316fb59386e060d21c92fdf678aba
#
_entry.id   1da316fb59386e060d21c92fdf678aba
#
_cell.length_a   1.000
_cell.length_b   1.000
_cell.length_c   1.000
_cell.angle_alpha   90.00
_cell.angle_beta   90.00
_cell.angle_gamma   90.00
#
_symmetry.space_group_name_H-M   'P 1'
#
loop_
_entity.id
_entity.type
_entity.pdbx_description
1 polymer ?
#
loop_
_entity_poly.entity_id
_entity_poly.type
_entity_poly.pdbx_seq_one_letter_code
_entity_poly.pdbx_strand_id
1 'polypeptide(L)'
;MNSNKMFFIFILFFSTMISISSNSWFGCWIGLEINLMSFIPLISKSNNLLSTEASLKYFLTQSLASINFLFYIIMKMILFKNFEINNFILMMINSSMLMKMGAAPFHFWFPNIVEGLSWINNFILMTWQKITPMILLSYYFNKNLLIFSILLNIIIGAISGLNQTSLRKMMAFSSINNLGWLISSIMISENLWMFYMLMYSFLIMILCLFFYMMNLFFINQLFILHMKPLIKINLLFNFLSLGGLPPFIGFFPKWIIINFLMMNNYYFITFVFIMMSLIMLFFYIRIIYSSFMMNYFKMKWFKNNFKNKLFSIMNFFSIISLMGIILSTIFFL
;
A
#
# COMPACT_ATOMS: atom_id res chain seq x y z
N MET A 1 -20.67 1.64 -14.21
CA MET A 1 -20.54 0.87 -12.95
C MET A 1 -21.92 0.38 -12.58
N ASN A 2 -22.07 -0.88 -12.14
CA ASN A 2 -23.38 -1.38 -11.71
C ASN A 2 -23.78 -0.68 -10.40
N SER A 3 -25.08 -0.31 -10.23
CA SER A 3 -25.59 0.37 -9.04
C SER A 3 -25.20 -0.31 -7.74
N ASN A 4 -25.21 -1.64 -7.70
CA ASN A 4 -24.82 -2.44 -6.53
C ASN A 4 -23.36 -2.20 -6.11
N LYS A 5 -22.42 -2.05 -7.08
CA LYS A 5 -21.01 -1.78 -6.74
C LYS A 5 -20.81 -0.37 -6.19
N MET A 6 -21.56 0.60 -6.68
CA MET A 6 -21.52 1.97 -6.14
C MET A 6 -21.99 1.99 -4.70
N PHE A 7 -23.07 1.27 -4.39
CA PHE A 7 -23.59 1.14 -3.03
C PHE A 7 -22.54 0.54 -2.06
N PHE A 8 -21.88 -0.55 -2.44
CA PHE A 8 -20.84 -1.15 -1.58
C PHE A 8 -19.61 -0.25 -1.40
N ILE A 9 -19.22 0.53 -2.42
CA ILE A 9 -18.15 1.52 -2.27
C ILE A 9 -18.57 2.60 -1.26
N PHE A 10 -19.82 3.06 -1.32
CA PHE A 10 -20.33 4.04 -0.37
C PHE A 10 -20.31 3.50 1.08
N ILE A 11 -20.79 2.28 1.30
CA ILE A 11 -20.74 1.63 2.63
C ILE A 11 -19.29 1.51 3.11
N LEU A 12 -18.35 1.17 2.21
CA LEU A 12 -16.93 1.06 2.54
C LEU A 12 -16.38 2.40 3.07
N PHE A 13 -16.70 3.53 2.44
CA PHE A 13 -16.27 4.84 2.93
C PHE A 13 -16.92 5.20 4.28
N PHE A 14 -18.23 4.96 4.43
CA PHE A 14 -18.92 5.21 5.69
C PHE A 14 -18.39 4.38 6.85
N SER A 15 -18.10 3.11 6.61
CA SER A 15 -17.58 2.21 7.65
C SER A 15 -16.22 2.67 8.18
N THR A 16 -15.37 3.24 7.31
CA THR A 16 -14.09 3.82 7.74
C THR A 16 -14.29 5.05 8.61
N MET A 17 -15.28 5.91 8.27
CA MET A 17 -15.61 7.07 9.10
C MET A 17 -16.18 6.66 10.45
N ILE A 18 -17.05 5.64 10.51
CA ILE A 18 -17.59 5.11 11.76
C ILE A 18 -16.46 4.59 12.66
N SER A 19 -15.51 3.83 12.11
CA SER A 19 -14.40 3.29 12.90
C SER A 19 -13.46 4.36 13.44
N ILE A 20 -13.25 5.46 12.71
CA ILE A 20 -12.36 6.56 13.12
C ILE A 20 -13.05 7.47 14.16
N SER A 21 -14.35 7.76 13.97
CA SER A 21 -15.11 8.67 14.85
C SER A 21 -15.65 8.02 16.12
N SER A 22 -15.52 6.70 16.27
CA SER A 22 -16.07 5.99 17.42
C SER A 22 -15.28 6.23 18.70
N ASN A 23 -15.98 6.55 19.80
CA ASN A 23 -15.39 6.78 21.12
C ASN A 23 -15.13 5.48 21.90
N SER A 24 -15.58 4.33 21.41
CA SER A 24 -15.42 3.03 22.05
C SER A 24 -14.72 2.04 21.14
N TRP A 25 -13.88 1.16 21.72
CA TRP A 25 -13.20 0.10 20.97
C TRP A 25 -14.16 -0.87 20.28
N PHE A 26 -15.33 -1.07 20.88
CA PHE A 26 -16.38 -1.89 20.30
C PHE A 26 -16.94 -1.22 19.03
N GLY A 27 -17.13 0.11 19.06
CA GLY A 27 -17.51 0.88 17.87
C GLY A 27 -16.46 0.81 16.75
N CYS A 28 -15.17 0.87 17.10
CA CYS A 28 -14.08 0.65 16.13
C CYS A 28 -14.19 -0.74 15.48
N TRP A 29 -14.45 -1.77 16.27
CA TRP A 29 -14.61 -3.13 15.77
C TRP A 29 -15.81 -3.25 14.81
N ILE A 30 -16.96 -2.71 15.16
CA ILE A 30 -18.15 -2.69 14.27
C ILE A 30 -17.81 -2.04 12.92
N GLY A 31 -17.15 -0.89 12.93
CA GLY A 31 -16.74 -0.22 11.70
C GLY A 31 -15.79 -1.06 10.83
N LEU A 32 -14.86 -1.79 11.43
CA LEU A 32 -13.97 -2.72 10.75
C LEU A 32 -14.69 -3.93 10.15
N GLU A 33 -15.72 -4.46 10.82
CA GLU A 33 -16.54 -5.56 10.30
C GLU A 33 -17.41 -5.12 9.12
N ILE A 34 -18.06 -3.97 9.21
CA ILE A 34 -18.84 -3.41 8.10
C ILE A 34 -17.94 -3.17 6.89
N ASN A 35 -16.72 -2.69 7.10
CA ASN A 35 -15.72 -2.50 6.04
C ASN A 35 -15.37 -3.85 5.37
N LEU A 36 -15.13 -4.90 6.15
CA LEU A 36 -14.86 -6.25 5.65
C LEU A 36 -16.02 -6.74 4.77
N MET A 37 -17.26 -6.68 5.28
CA MET A 37 -18.45 -7.15 4.58
C MET A 37 -18.76 -6.36 3.30
N SER A 38 -18.41 -5.07 3.25
CA SER A 38 -18.62 -4.23 2.08
C SER A 38 -17.58 -4.49 0.96
N PHE A 39 -16.36 -4.87 1.33
CA PHE A 39 -15.29 -5.08 0.35
C PHE A 39 -15.37 -6.44 -0.35
N ILE A 40 -15.91 -7.48 0.28
CA ILE A 40 -16.08 -8.82 -0.32
C ILE A 40 -16.88 -8.79 -1.62
N PRO A 41 -18.08 -8.17 -1.70
CA PRO A 41 -18.84 -8.09 -2.95
C PRO A 41 -18.16 -7.28 -4.06
N LEU A 42 -17.26 -6.37 -3.69
CA LEU A 42 -16.46 -5.62 -4.67
C LEU A 42 -15.38 -6.48 -5.31
N ILE A 43 -14.80 -7.42 -4.54
CA ILE A 43 -13.79 -8.36 -5.02
C ILE A 43 -14.41 -9.44 -5.88
N SER A 44 -15.46 -10.09 -5.39
CA SER A 44 -16.05 -11.28 -5.98
C SER A 44 -16.65 -11.00 -7.37
N LYS A 45 -16.28 -11.86 -8.34
CA LYS A 45 -16.90 -11.93 -9.66
C LYS A 45 -17.23 -13.39 -9.93
N SER A 46 -18.50 -13.71 -10.11
CA SER A 46 -18.99 -15.08 -10.35
C SER A 46 -18.30 -15.80 -11.50
N ASN A 47 -17.84 -15.05 -12.50
CA ASN A 47 -17.26 -15.62 -13.71
C ASN A 47 -15.72 -15.80 -13.68
N ASN A 48 -15.07 -15.50 -12.53
CA ASN A 48 -13.62 -15.58 -12.43
C ASN A 48 -13.19 -16.28 -11.14
N LEU A 49 -12.69 -17.51 -11.27
CA LEU A 49 -12.24 -18.35 -10.15
C LEU A 49 -11.17 -17.69 -9.28
N LEU A 50 -10.21 -16.98 -9.88
CA LEU A 50 -9.16 -16.28 -9.12
C LEU A 50 -9.73 -15.19 -8.21
N SER A 51 -10.78 -14.48 -8.65
CA SER A 51 -11.39 -13.43 -7.84
C SER A 51 -12.25 -13.99 -6.70
N THR A 52 -12.91 -15.14 -6.90
CA THR A 52 -13.68 -15.82 -5.84
C THR A 52 -12.75 -16.42 -4.78
N GLU A 53 -11.65 -17.04 -5.20
CA GLU A 53 -10.62 -17.53 -4.28
C GLU A 53 -9.98 -16.37 -3.47
N ALA A 54 -9.67 -15.26 -4.12
CA ALA A 54 -9.14 -14.09 -3.44
C ALA A 54 -10.13 -13.51 -2.43
N SER A 55 -11.44 -13.48 -2.73
CA SER A 55 -12.45 -13.00 -1.81
C SER A 55 -12.60 -13.89 -0.56
N LEU A 56 -12.51 -15.22 -0.73
CA LEU A 56 -12.54 -16.17 0.39
C LEU A 56 -11.30 -16.03 1.27
N LYS A 57 -10.10 -15.94 0.67
CA LYS A 57 -8.86 -15.71 1.43
C LYS A 57 -8.91 -14.39 2.21
N TYR A 58 -9.43 -13.33 1.61
CA TYR A 58 -9.60 -12.04 2.27
C TYR A 58 -10.57 -12.15 3.45
N PHE A 59 -11.72 -12.78 3.25
CA PHE A 59 -12.70 -12.99 4.33
C PHE A 59 -12.08 -13.74 5.52
N LEU A 60 -11.45 -14.89 5.28
CA LEU A 60 -10.87 -15.73 6.34
C LEU A 60 -9.78 -14.99 7.13
N THR A 61 -8.87 -14.31 6.45
CA THR A 61 -7.78 -13.61 7.15
C THR A 61 -8.25 -12.39 7.92
N GLN A 62 -9.19 -11.62 7.36
CA GLN A 62 -9.70 -10.43 8.02
C GLN A 62 -10.66 -10.76 9.17
N SER A 63 -11.46 -11.84 9.05
CA SER A 63 -12.33 -12.29 10.14
C SER A 63 -11.51 -12.82 11.32
N LEU A 64 -10.44 -13.59 11.07
CA LEU A 64 -9.51 -14.02 12.14
C LEU A 64 -8.87 -12.81 12.85
N ALA A 65 -8.44 -11.81 12.09
CA ALA A 65 -7.86 -10.60 12.69
C ALA A 65 -8.87 -9.82 13.53
N SER A 66 -10.13 -9.73 13.08
CA SER A 66 -11.18 -9.02 13.83
C SER A 66 -11.65 -9.76 15.08
N ILE A 67 -11.73 -11.09 15.03
CA ILE A 67 -12.03 -11.91 16.21
C ILE A 67 -10.91 -11.76 17.25
N ASN A 68 -9.65 -11.83 16.85
CA ASN A 68 -8.51 -11.59 17.74
C ASN A 68 -8.57 -10.20 18.37
N PHE A 69 -8.85 -9.17 17.56
CA PHE A 69 -8.98 -7.80 18.07
C PHE A 69 -10.08 -7.68 19.11
N LEU A 70 -11.28 -8.22 18.85
CA LEU A 70 -12.39 -8.21 19.80
C LEU A 70 -12.05 -8.97 21.09
N PHE A 71 -11.43 -10.14 20.98
CA PHE A 71 -10.97 -10.93 22.13
C PHE A 71 -10.05 -10.12 23.05
N TYR A 72 -9.04 -9.44 22.47
CA TYR A 72 -8.11 -8.63 23.26
C TYR A 72 -8.76 -7.39 23.87
N ILE A 73 -9.78 -6.81 23.24
CA ILE A 73 -10.55 -5.72 23.83
C ILE A 73 -11.33 -6.22 25.06
N ILE A 74 -11.99 -7.36 24.94
CA ILE A 74 -12.74 -7.96 26.07
C ILE A 74 -11.79 -8.31 27.21
N MET A 75 -10.66 -8.95 26.90
CA MET A 75 -9.63 -9.26 27.92
C MET A 75 -9.10 -8.00 28.60
N LYS A 76 -8.89 -6.92 27.84
CA LYS A 76 -8.53 -5.63 28.41
C LYS A 76 -9.59 -5.12 29.38
N MET A 77 -10.87 -5.20 29.03
CA MET A 77 -11.97 -4.77 29.91
C MET A 77 -12.05 -5.56 31.23
N ILE A 78 -11.78 -6.86 31.16
CA ILE A 78 -11.83 -7.75 32.35
C ILE A 78 -10.61 -7.48 33.28
N LEU A 79 -9.42 -7.29 32.69
CA LEU A 79 -8.17 -7.09 33.42
C LEU A 79 -7.97 -5.65 33.93
N PHE A 80 -8.79 -4.69 33.46
CA PHE A 80 -8.70 -3.26 33.81
C PHE A 80 -8.92 -2.96 35.32
N LYS A 81 -9.37 -3.94 36.10
CA LYS A 81 -9.48 -3.77 37.57
C LYS A 81 -8.15 -3.43 38.26
N ASN A 82 -7.00 -3.64 37.61
CA ASN A 82 -5.67 -3.49 38.21
C ASN A 82 -4.82 -2.33 37.64
N PHE A 83 -5.41 -1.36 36.89
CA PHE A 83 -4.74 -0.14 36.35
C PHE A 83 -3.45 -0.33 35.54
N GLU A 84 -2.91 -1.55 35.44
CA GLU A 84 -1.74 -1.85 34.62
C GLU A 84 -2.18 -2.31 33.22
N ILE A 85 -1.89 -1.46 32.24
CA ILE A 85 -2.00 -1.89 30.83
C ILE A 85 -0.85 -2.86 30.59
N ASN A 86 -1.13 -4.15 30.70
CA ASN A 86 -0.14 -5.19 30.45
C ASN A 86 0.42 -5.00 29.02
N ASN A 87 1.71 -4.76 28.90
CA ASN A 87 2.42 -4.64 27.61
C ASN A 87 2.06 -5.79 26.66
N PHE A 88 1.72 -6.94 27.20
CA PHE A 88 1.25 -8.09 26.44
C PHE A 88 -0.06 -7.83 25.67
N ILE A 89 -1.07 -7.25 26.32
CA ILE A 89 -2.36 -6.93 25.63
C ILE A 89 -2.15 -5.88 24.54
N LEU A 90 -1.31 -4.89 24.78
CA LEU A 90 -0.95 -3.90 23.77
C LEU A 90 -0.28 -4.55 22.55
N MET A 91 0.66 -5.47 22.79
CA MET A 91 1.31 -6.22 21.70
C MET A 91 0.28 -7.02 20.88
N MET A 92 -0.69 -7.63 21.55
CA MET A 92 -1.72 -8.44 20.89
C MET A 92 -2.70 -7.59 20.08
N ILE A 93 -3.12 -6.43 20.58
CA ILE A 93 -3.94 -5.47 19.82
C ILE A 93 -3.19 -5.00 18.58
N ASN A 94 -1.92 -4.61 18.73
CA ASN A 94 -1.11 -4.16 17.61
C ASN A 94 -0.88 -5.29 16.59
N SER A 95 -0.67 -6.54 17.03
CA SER A 95 -0.52 -7.67 16.10
C SER A 95 -1.78 -7.92 15.27
N SER A 96 -2.99 -7.76 15.84
CA SER A 96 -4.24 -7.88 15.11
C SER A 96 -4.40 -6.77 14.05
N MET A 97 -3.95 -5.54 14.32
CA MET A 97 -3.94 -4.44 13.34
C MET A 97 -2.90 -4.67 12.24
N LEU A 98 -1.70 -5.13 12.59
CA LEU A 98 -0.67 -5.52 11.62
C LEU A 98 -1.18 -6.65 10.69
N MET A 99 -1.92 -7.62 11.23
CA MET A 99 -2.55 -8.68 10.44
C MET A 99 -3.58 -8.11 9.45
N LYS A 100 -4.41 -7.15 9.86
CA LYS A 100 -5.39 -6.48 8.97
C LYS A 100 -4.73 -5.72 7.82
N MET A 101 -3.59 -5.10 8.04
CA MET A 101 -2.83 -4.35 7.02
C MET A 101 -2.05 -5.25 6.07
N GLY A 102 -1.82 -6.50 6.45
CA GLY A 102 -0.90 -7.39 5.74
C GLY A 102 0.57 -6.99 5.95
N ALA A 103 0.89 -6.47 7.13
CA ALA A 103 2.25 -6.16 7.51
C ALA A 103 3.01 -7.42 7.95
N ALA A 104 4.33 -7.45 7.77
CA ALA A 104 5.15 -8.53 8.28
C ALA A 104 5.11 -8.57 9.84
N PRO A 105 5.01 -9.78 10.45
CA PRO A 105 5.17 -11.12 9.85
C PRO A 105 3.93 -11.68 9.15
N PHE A 106 2.75 -11.08 9.27
CA PHE A 106 1.46 -11.60 8.78
C PHE A 106 1.16 -11.26 7.32
N HIS A 107 2.17 -11.11 6.46
CA HIS A 107 2.04 -10.57 5.11
C HIS A 107 1.63 -11.59 4.03
N PHE A 108 1.71 -12.91 4.29
CA PHE A 108 1.57 -13.95 3.25
C PHE A 108 0.26 -13.93 2.48
N TRP A 109 -0.82 -13.52 3.09
CA TRP A 109 -2.12 -13.44 2.47
C TRP A 109 -2.23 -12.32 1.43
N PHE A 110 -1.51 -11.21 1.66
CA PHE A 110 -1.66 -9.97 0.91
C PHE A 110 -1.24 -10.11 -0.57
N PRO A 111 -0.04 -10.63 -0.94
CA PRO A 111 0.34 -10.81 -2.34
C PRO A 111 -0.56 -11.81 -3.08
N ASN A 112 -1.04 -12.85 -2.38
CA ASN A 112 -1.91 -13.86 -2.99
C ASN A 112 -3.30 -13.32 -3.35
N ILE A 113 -3.85 -12.45 -2.51
CA ILE A 113 -5.12 -11.80 -2.79
C ILE A 113 -4.98 -10.78 -3.92
N VAL A 114 -3.94 -9.95 -3.88
CA VAL A 114 -3.68 -8.92 -4.89
C VAL A 114 -3.58 -9.52 -6.30
N GLU A 115 -3.08 -10.73 -6.44
CA GLU A 115 -3.01 -11.42 -7.73
C GLU A 115 -4.38 -11.73 -8.33
N GLY A 116 -5.40 -12.02 -7.51
CA GLY A 116 -6.77 -12.30 -7.97
C GLY A 116 -7.60 -11.06 -8.25
N LEU A 117 -7.17 -9.87 -7.83
CA LEU A 117 -7.94 -8.64 -7.90
C LEU A 117 -7.79 -7.89 -9.23
N SER A 118 -8.82 -7.09 -9.57
CA SER A 118 -8.71 -6.06 -10.60
C SER A 118 -7.88 -4.87 -10.10
N TRP A 119 -7.30 -4.09 -11.01
CA TRP A 119 -6.43 -2.95 -10.64
C TRP A 119 -7.12 -1.90 -9.75
N ILE A 120 -8.41 -1.63 -9.98
CA ILE A 120 -9.19 -0.69 -9.15
C ILE A 120 -9.34 -1.22 -7.73
N ASN A 121 -9.66 -2.51 -7.56
CA ASN A 121 -9.76 -3.12 -6.24
C ASN A 121 -8.40 -3.23 -5.56
N ASN A 122 -7.33 -3.47 -6.33
CA ASN A 122 -5.96 -3.42 -5.82
C ASN A 122 -5.61 -2.04 -5.26
N PHE A 123 -5.99 -0.98 -5.96
CA PHE A 123 -5.79 0.38 -5.46
C PHE A 123 -6.49 0.59 -4.11
N ILE A 124 -7.76 0.20 -3.99
CA ILE A 124 -8.53 0.33 -2.73
C ILE A 124 -7.86 -0.47 -1.61
N LEU A 125 -7.43 -1.70 -1.89
CA LEU A 125 -6.79 -2.57 -0.89
C LEU A 125 -5.43 -2.03 -0.45
N MET A 126 -4.62 -1.49 -1.37
CA MET A 126 -3.29 -0.95 -1.05
C MET A 126 -3.32 0.39 -0.33
N THR A 127 -4.40 1.16 -0.47
CA THR A 127 -4.53 2.51 0.09
C THR A 127 -5.62 2.60 1.15
N TRP A 128 -6.87 2.52 0.75
CA TRP A 128 -8.02 2.79 1.63
C TRP A 128 -8.14 1.83 2.80
N GLN A 129 -7.95 0.54 2.55
CA GLN A 129 -8.05 -0.50 3.59
C GLN A 129 -6.97 -0.40 4.67
N LYS A 130 -5.89 0.35 4.42
CA LYS A 130 -4.83 0.56 5.39
C LYS A 130 -5.08 1.72 6.35
N ILE A 131 -5.98 2.64 6.01
CA ILE A 131 -6.19 3.89 6.78
C ILE A 131 -6.69 3.56 8.19
N THR A 132 -7.77 2.82 8.30
CA THR A 132 -8.40 2.50 9.59
C THR A 132 -7.48 1.74 10.55
N PRO A 133 -6.79 0.65 10.14
CA PRO A 133 -5.89 -0.04 11.05
C PRO A 133 -4.69 0.81 11.48
N MET A 134 -4.22 1.72 10.62
CA MET A 134 -3.11 2.64 10.95
C MET A 134 -3.53 3.64 12.02
N ILE A 135 -4.72 4.23 11.92
CA ILE A 135 -5.24 5.18 12.92
C ILE A 135 -5.48 4.45 14.24
N LEU A 136 -6.06 3.25 14.22
CA LEU A 136 -6.28 2.48 15.44
C LEU A 136 -4.96 2.05 16.10
N LEU A 137 -3.91 1.85 15.30
CA LEU A 137 -2.58 1.54 15.78
C LEU A 137 -1.92 2.75 16.50
N SER A 138 -2.21 3.99 16.08
CA SER A 138 -1.70 5.19 16.75
C SER A 138 -2.27 5.38 18.15
N TYR A 139 -3.47 4.87 18.46
CA TYR A 139 -4.08 5.00 19.79
C TYR A 139 -3.40 4.17 20.87
N TYR A 140 -2.85 2.99 20.52
CA TYR A 140 -2.14 2.11 21.43
C TYR A 140 -0.81 1.65 20.83
N PHE A 141 0.23 2.37 21.17
CA PHE A 141 1.53 2.25 20.56
C PHE A 141 2.50 1.40 21.38
N ASN A 142 2.89 0.24 20.86
CA ASN A 142 3.98 -0.56 21.45
C ASN A 142 5.25 -0.42 20.60
N LYS A 143 6.20 0.39 21.05
CA LYS A 143 7.42 0.73 20.29
C LYS A 143 8.21 -0.52 19.86
N ASN A 144 8.42 -1.49 20.75
CA ASN A 144 9.27 -2.64 20.47
C ASN A 144 8.71 -3.52 19.35
N LEU A 145 7.41 -3.83 19.41
CA LEU A 145 6.74 -4.62 18.37
C LEU A 145 6.72 -3.89 17.02
N LEU A 146 6.49 -2.57 17.05
CA LEU A 146 6.45 -1.79 15.85
C LEU A 146 7.82 -1.65 15.19
N ILE A 147 8.89 -1.44 15.94
CA ILE A 147 10.26 -1.45 15.41
C ILE A 147 10.57 -2.80 14.74
N PHE A 148 10.23 -3.91 15.39
CA PHE A 148 10.41 -5.23 14.82
C PHE A 148 9.62 -5.40 13.50
N SER A 149 8.34 -5.01 13.50
CA SER A 149 7.50 -5.10 12.29
C SER A 149 7.99 -4.17 11.16
N ILE A 150 8.50 -2.99 11.48
CA ILE A 150 9.09 -2.05 10.51
C ILE A 150 10.26 -2.71 9.78
N LEU A 151 11.22 -3.25 10.53
CA LEU A 151 12.40 -3.92 9.96
C LEU A 151 11.99 -5.08 9.05
N LEU A 152 11.08 -5.93 9.52
CA LEU A 152 10.59 -7.05 8.72
C LEU A 152 9.87 -6.61 7.45
N ASN A 153 9.01 -5.60 7.52
CA ASN A 153 8.27 -5.08 6.35
C ASN A 153 9.22 -4.60 5.25
N ILE A 154 10.26 -3.90 5.63
CA ILE A 154 11.21 -3.33 4.69
C ILE A 154 12.08 -4.41 4.05
N ILE A 155 12.59 -5.36 4.86
CA ILE A 155 13.42 -6.45 4.38
C ILE A 155 12.63 -7.39 3.47
N ILE A 156 11.48 -7.87 3.94
CA ILE A 156 10.64 -8.81 3.17
C ILE A 156 10.11 -8.15 1.92
N GLY A 157 9.61 -6.90 2.02
CA GLY A 157 9.09 -6.17 0.86
C GLY A 157 10.13 -5.99 -0.24
N ALA A 158 11.38 -5.68 0.10
CA ALA A 158 12.46 -5.49 -0.86
C ALA A 158 12.93 -6.82 -1.48
N ILE A 159 13.23 -7.83 -0.67
CA ILE A 159 13.82 -9.09 -1.13
C ILE A 159 12.81 -9.92 -1.93
N SER A 160 11.59 -10.07 -1.43
CA SER A 160 10.57 -10.89 -2.10
C SER A 160 10.07 -10.27 -3.42
N GLY A 161 10.17 -8.95 -3.56
CA GLY A 161 9.83 -8.25 -4.80
C GLY A 161 10.77 -8.56 -5.98
N LEU A 162 12.03 -8.94 -5.72
CA LEU A 162 13.04 -9.17 -6.77
C LEU A 162 12.66 -10.27 -7.78
N ASN A 163 12.07 -11.37 -7.32
CA ASN A 163 11.82 -12.55 -8.16
C ASN A 163 10.40 -12.60 -8.74
N GLN A 164 9.60 -11.55 -8.55
CA GLN A 164 8.22 -11.56 -9.03
C GLN A 164 8.13 -11.26 -10.53
N THR A 165 7.32 -12.05 -11.23
CA THR A 165 7.03 -11.87 -12.67
C THR A 165 5.68 -11.19 -12.91
N SER A 166 4.75 -11.24 -11.95
CA SER A 166 3.46 -10.56 -12.01
C SER A 166 3.56 -9.15 -11.46
N LEU A 167 3.09 -8.16 -12.23
CA LEU A 167 3.05 -6.75 -11.81
C LEU A 167 2.20 -6.54 -10.54
N ARG A 168 1.14 -7.34 -10.38
CA ARG A 168 0.27 -7.26 -9.21
C ARG A 168 1.00 -7.66 -7.93
N LYS A 169 1.69 -8.80 -7.90
CA LYS A 169 2.51 -9.21 -6.74
C LYS A 169 3.64 -8.23 -6.45
N MET A 170 4.28 -7.73 -7.51
CA MET A 170 5.33 -6.74 -7.36
C MET A 170 4.82 -5.46 -6.68
N MET A 171 3.66 -4.95 -7.08
CA MET A 171 3.02 -3.81 -6.40
C MET A 171 2.60 -4.15 -4.97
N ALA A 172 2.23 -5.40 -4.69
CA ALA A 172 1.95 -5.86 -3.33
C ALA A 172 3.19 -5.80 -2.44
N PHE A 173 4.33 -6.33 -2.89
CA PHE A 173 5.56 -6.28 -2.12
C PHE A 173 6.11 -4.86 -1.95
N SER A 174 5.96 -4.02 -2.98
CA SER A 174 6.26 -2.60 -2.83
C SER A 174 5.38 -1.92 -1.78
N SER A 175 4.11 -2.30 -1.69
CA SER A 175 3.19 -1.78 -0.67
C SER A 175 3.50 -2.29 0.74
N ILE A 176 4.07 -3.51 0.89
CA ILE A 176 4.57 -4.03 2.17
C ILE A 176 5.80 -3.24 2.62
N ASN A 177 6.73 -2.95 1.70
CA ASN A 177 7.86 -2.09 2.01
C ASN A 177 7.39 -0.69 2.46
N ASN A 178 6.45 -0.08 1.72
CA ASN A 178 5.91 1.23 2.09
C ASN A 178 5.12 1.21 3.41
N LEU A 179 4.58 0.05 3.85
CA LEU A 179 4.03 -0.10 5.21
C LEU A 179 5.11 0.12 6.27
N GLY A 180 6.34 -0.34 6.06
CA GLY A 180 7.45 -0.04 6.97
C GLY A 180 7.68 1.46 7.13
N TRP A 181 7.67 2.22 6.04
CA TRP A 181 7.77 3.68 6.06
C TRP A 181 6.56 4.36 6.71
N LEU A 182 5.36 3.87 6.45
CA LEU A 182 4.13 4.40 7.05
C LEU A 182 4.07 4.17 8.56
N ILE A 183 4.45 2.98 9.03
CA ILE A 183 4.49 2.70 10.47
C ILE A 183 5.56 3.54 11.15
N SER A 184 6.73 3.72 10.53
CA SER A 184 7.75 4.62 11.08
C SER A 184 7.31 6.08 11.12
N SER A 185 6.51 6.55 10.17
CA SER A 185 5.95 7.92 10.19
C SER A 185 4.95 8.14 11.32
N ILE A 186 4.16 7.12 11.70
CA ILE A 186 3.28 7.18 12.88
C ILE A 186 4.10 7.33 14.16
N MET A 187 5.28 6.68 14.26
CA MET A 187 6.17 6.83 15.41
C MET A 187 6.67 8.25 15.60
N ILE A 188 6.68 9.05 14.55
CA ILE A 188 7.16 10.42 14.55
C ILE A 188 6.03 11.39 14.88
N SER A 189 5.00 11.41 14.03
CA SER A 189 3.81 12.26 14.18
C SER A 189 2.67 11.81 13.28
N GLU A 190 1.45 12.05 13.72
CA GLU A 190 0.24 11.73 12.93
C GLU A 190 0.16 12.57 11.64
N ASN A 191 0.59 13.85 11.69
CA ASN A 191 0.59 14.72 10.53
C ASN A 191 1.53 14.21 9.42
N LEU A 192 2.71 13.74 9.81
CA LEU A 192 3.69 13.17 8.86
C LEU A 192 3.17 11.86 8.25
N TRP A 193 2.50 11.03 9.04
CA TRP A 193 1.85 9.84 8.53
C TRP A 193 0.77 10.17 7.50
N MET A 194 -0.12 11.13 7.78
CA MET A 194 -1.16 11.58 6.84
C MET A 194 -0.55 12.08 5.54
N PHE A 195 0.49 12.90 5.63
CA PHE A 195 1.20 13.42 4.47
C PHE A 195 1.82 12.29 3.63
N TYR A 196 2.52 11.34 4.28
CA TYR A 196 3.10 10.18 3.59
C TYR A 196 2.02 9.33 2.93
N MET A 197 0.91 9.07 3.63
CA MET A 197 -0.20 8.28 3.09
C MET A 197 -0.85 8.93 1.86
N LEU A 198 -1.00 10.25 1.85
CA LEU A 198 -1.52 10.99 0.70
C LEU A 198 -0.58 10.87 -0.52
N MET A 199 0.72 11.10 -0.32
CA MET A 199 1.70 10.97 -1.42
C MET A 199 1.77 9.55 -1.96
N TYR A 200 1.77 8.56 -1.08
CA TYR A 200 1.77 7.14 -1.44
C TYR A 200 0.51 6.74 -2.21
N SER A 201 -0.68 7.15 -1.75
CA SER A 201 -1.95 6.87 -2.42
C SER A 201 -2.02 7.49 -3.82
N PHE A 202 -1.50 8.71 -3.98
CA PHE A 202 -1.41 9.39 -5.25
C PHE A 202 -0.53 8.62 -6.26
N LEU A 203 0.66 8.19 -5.86
CA LEU A 203 1.59 7.45 -6.72
C LEU A 203 1.02 6.08 -7.13
N ILE A 204 0.40 5.35 -6.20
CA ILE A 204 -0.25 4.06 -6.52
C ILE A 204 -1.45 4.27 -7.42
N MET A 205 -2.25 5.31 -7.22
CA MET A 205 -3.38 5.63 -8.09
C MET A 205 -2.95 5.75 -9.54
N ILE A 206 -1.88 6.49 -9.82
CA ILE A 206 -1.37 6.70 -11.17
C ILE A 206 -0.96 5.35 -11.80
N LEU A 207 -0.19 4.54 -11.09
CA LEU A 207 0.27 3.24 -11.60
C LEU A 207 -0.86 2.24 -11.79
N CYS A 208 -1.79 2.14 -10.85
CA CYS A 208 -2.94 1.24 -10.98
C CYS A 208 -3.84 1.65 -12.14
N LEU A 209 -4.08 2.94 -12.35
CA LEU A 209 -4.81 3.45 -13.52
C LEU A 209 -4.07 3.15 -14.81
N PHE A 210 -2.75 3.33 -14.82
CA PHE A 210 -1.93 3.01 -15.98
C PHE A 210 -2.05 1.53 -16.37
N PHE A 211 -1.85 0.62 -15.44
CA PHE A 211 -1.95 -0.81 -15.69
C PHE A 211 -3.38 -1.26 -16.04
N TYR A 212 -4.38 -0.62 -15.46
CA TYR A 212 -5.78 -0.85 -15.80
C TYR A 212 -6.09 -0.48 -17.26
N MET A 213 -5.63 0.69 -17.69
CA MET A 213 -5.85 1.17 -19.06
C MET A 213 -5.15 0.32 -20.12
N MET A 214 -3.98 -0.21 -19.76
CA MET A 214 -3.16 -1.02 -20.65
C MET A 214 -3.50 -2.51 -20.57
N ASN A 215 -4.36 -2.94 -19.62
CA ASN A 215 -4.66 -4.35 -19.30
C ASN A 215 -3.40 -5.18 -19.06
N LEU A 216 -2.43 -4.61 -18.32
CA LEU A 216 -1.15 -5.26 -18.03
C LEU A 216 -1.22 -6.01 -16.69
N PHE A 217 -0.80 -7.27 -16.70
CA PHE A 217 -0.75 -8.11 -15.50
C PHE A 217 0.65 -8.70 -15.25
N PHE A 218 1.45 -8.92 -16.30
CA PHE A 218 2.77 -9.52 -16.23
C PHE A 218 3.83 -8.60 -16.83
N ILE A 219 5.06 -8.71 -16.32
CA ILE A 219 6.21 -7.92 -16.80
C ILE A 219 6.47 -8.19 -18.30
N ASN A 220 6.34 -9.45 -18.75
CA ASN A 220 6.56 -9.82 -20.15
C ASN A 220 5.62 -9.09 -21.12
N GLN A 221 4.43 -8.70 -20.69
CA GLN A 221 3.51 -7.94 -21.52
C GLN A 221 4.02 -6.52 -21.84
N LEU A 222 4.84 -5.94 -20.94
CA LEU A 222 5.46 -4.63 -21.17
C LEU A 222 6.44 -4.64 -22.36
N PHE A 223 7.05 -5.77 -22.66
CA PHE A 223 8.01 -5.92 -23.76
C PHE A 223 7.32 -6.02 -25.12
N ILE A 224 6.22 -6.77 -25.15
CA ILE A 224 5.48 -7.11 -26.38
C ILE A 224 4.69 -5.92 -26.90
N LEU A 225 4.16 -5.09 -26.01
CA LEU A 225 3.27 -3.99 -26.38
C LEU A 225 4.03 -2.84 -27.05
N HIS A 226 3.54 -2.45 -28.22
CA HIS A 226 4.03 -1.25 -28.93
C HIS A 226 3.48 0.02 -28.26
N MET A 227 4.18 0.49 -27.23
CA MET A 227 3.82 1.72 -26.53
C MET A 227 4.49 2.93 -27.19
N LYS A 228 3.76 4.05 -27.24
CA LYS A 228 4.35 5.34 -27.62
C LYS A 228 5.47 5.69 -26.64
N PRO A 229 6.58 6.32 -27.09
CA PRO A 229 7.72 6.62 -26.22
C PRO A 229 7.34 7.47 -25.00
N LEU A 230 6.41 8.39 -25.16
CA LEU A 230 5.91 9.25 -24.08
C LEU A 230 5.22 8.44 -22.97
N ILE A 231 4.51 7.36 -23.30
CA ILE A 231 3.88 6.46 -22.32
C ILE A 231 4.96 5.72 -21.50
N LYS A 232 6.01 5.26 -22.16
CA LYS A 232 7.14 4.59 -21.51
C LYS A 232 7.85 5.52 -20.52
N ILE A 233 8.08 6.77 -20.94
CA ILE A 233 8.70 7.79 -20.10
C ILE A 233 7.86 8.08 -18.86
N ASN A 234 6.54 8.21 -19.00
CA ASN A 234 5.64 8.42 -17.88
C ASN A 234 5.65 7.24 -16.88
N LEU A 235 5.71 6.02 -17.41
CA LEU A 235 5.85 4.83 -16.56
C LEU A 235 7.17 4.84 -15.79
N LEU A 236 8.25 5.23 -16.45
CA LEU A 236 9.57 5.40 -15.84
C LEU A 236 9.50 6.39 -14.66
N PHE A 237 8.96 7.58 -14.89
CA PHE A 237 8.87 8.60 -13.85
C PHE A 237 8.06 8.14 -12.63
N ASN A 238 6.96 7.45 -12.85
CA ASN A 238 6.12 6.96 -11.74
C ASN A 238 6.77 5.83 -10.94
N PHE A 239 7.54 4.93 -11.57
CA PHE A 239 8.30 3.93 -10.84
C PHE A 239 9.48 4.52 -10.08
N LEU A 240 10.20 5.47 -10.68
CA LEU A 240 11.30 6.17 -10.01
C LEU A 240 10.79 7.02 -8.83
N SER A 241 9.60 7.60 -8.95
CA SER A 241 8.96 8.33 -7.85
C SER A 241 8.59 7.41 -6.68
N LEU A 242 8.05 6.21 -6.94
CA LEU A 242 7.85 5.20 -5.90
C LEU A 242 9.17 4.72 -5.28
N GLY A 243 10.20 4.56 -6.09
CA GLY A 243 11.55 4.24 -5.63
C GLY A 243 12.12 5.31 -4.69
N GLY A 244 11.71 6.56 -4.87
CA GLY A 244 12.15 7.70 -4.04
C GLY A 244 13.49 8.26 -4.49
N LEU A 245 13.67 8.52 -5.79
CA LEU A 245 14.81 9.31 -6.26
C LEU A 245 14.61 10.80 -5.96
N PRO A 246 15.69 11.56 -5.68
CA PRO A 246 15.62 12.96 -5.24
C PRO A 246 14.74 13.90 -6.09
N PRO A 247 14.69 13.80 -7.44
CA PRO A 247 13.88 14.72 -8.23
C PRO A 247 12.36 14.52 -8.10
N PHE A 248 11.92 13.39 -7.50
CA PHE A 248 10.51 12.99 -7.49
C PHE A 248 9.85 13.19 -6.12
N ILE A 249 8.52 13.37 -6.16
CA ILE A 249 7.70 13.57 -4.95
C ILE A 249 7.88 12.45 -3.92
N GLY A 250 8.06 11.20 -4.34
CA GLY A 250 8.22 10.06 -3.43
C GLY A 250 9.46 10.08 -2.55
N PHE A 251 10.48 10.88 -2.89
CA PHE A 251 11.68 11.05 -2.07
C PHE A 251 11.41 11.88 -0.81
N PHE A 252 10.64 12.94 -0.93
CA PHE A 252 10.44 13.93 0.13
C PHE A 252 9.95 13.32 1.46
N PRO A 253 8.88 12.53 1.52
CA PRO A 253 8.43 11.94 2.79
C PRO A 253 9.45 10.94 3.36
N LYS A 254 10.18 10.19 2.53
CA LYS A 254 11.22 9.27 2.96
C LYS A 254 12.40 10.01 3.62
N TRP A 255 12.80 11.12 3.02
CA TRP A 255 13.87 11.96 3.54
C TRP A 255 13.55 12.55 4.91
N ILE A 256 12.34 13.04 5.11
CA ILE A 256 11.90 13.54 6.43
C ILE A 256 11.99 12.44 7.49
N ILE A 257 11.53 11.24 7.17
CA ILE A 257 11.57 10.10 8.11
C ILE A 257 13.02 9.74 8.45
N ILE A 258 13.91 9.67 7.46
CA ILE A 258 15.34 9.36 7.67
C ILE A 258 15.97 10.41 8.59
N ASN A 259 15.77 11.71 8.33
CA ASN A 259 16.30 12.78 9.16
C ASN A 259 15.84 12.66 10.60
N PHE A 260 14.55 12.39 10.82
CA PHE A 260 14.00 12.23 12.15
C PHE A 260 14.56 11.00 12.89
N LEU A 261 14.70 9.88 12.22
CA LEU A 261 15.29 8.66 12.78
C LEU A 261 16.77 8.88 13.16
N MET A 262 17.51 9.66 12.37
CA MET A 262 18.90 10.04 12.67
C MET A 262 18.97 10.95 13.92
N MET A 263 18.09 11.92 14.04
CA MET A 263 18.01 12.80 15.21
C MET A 263 17.72 12.02 16.51
N ASN A 264 16.94 10.94 16.40
CA ASN A 264 16.60 10.08 17.54
C ASN A 264 17.60 8.92 17.78
N ASN A 265 18.77 8.95 17.14
CA ASN A 265 19.85 7.95 17.28
C ASN A 265 19.48 6.52 16.86
N TYR A 266 18.49 6.33 15.97
CA TYR A 266 18.13 5.02 15.41
C TYR A 266 18.99 4.67 14.19
N TYR A 267 20.32 4.71 14.31
CA TYR A 267 21.26 4.54 13.19
C TYR A 267 21.13 3.19 12.48
N PHE A 268 20.92 2.11 13.21
CA PHE A 268 20.74 0.78 12.61
C PHE A 268 19.50 0.70 11.73
N ILE A 269 18.39 1.26 12.20
CA ILE A 269 17.13 1.28 11.44
C ILE A 269 17.30 2.11 10.17
N THR A 270 17.89 3.30 10.25
CA THR A 270 18.12 4.15 9.08
C THR A 270 19.01 3.48 8.04
N PHE A 271 20.06 2.78 8.47
CA PHE A 271 20.91 2.00 7.56
C PHE A 271 20.10 0.95 6.79
N VAL A 272 19.27 0.17 7.49
CA VAL A 272 18.40 -0.84 6.85
C VAL A 272 17.42 -0.18 5.87
N PHE A 273 16.82 0.95 6.24
CA PHE A 273 15.90 1.71 5.36
C PHE A 273 16.57 2.10 4.03
N ILE A 274 17.77 2.66 4.11
CA ILE A 274 18.53 3.11 2.93
C ILE A 274 18.90 1.92 2.05
N MET A 275 19.49 0.87 2.62
CA MET A 275 19.91 -0.31 1.85
C MET A 275 18.76 -1.01 1.14
N MET A 276 17.63 -1.21 1.84
CA MET A 276 16.46 -1.86 1.25
C MET A 276 15.73 -0.97 0.24
N SER A 277 15.77 0.36 0.40
CA SER A 277 15.24 1.28 -0.60
C SER A 277 16.03 1.22 -1.92
N LEU A 278 17.34 1.02 -1.86
CA LEU A 278 18.18 0.81 -3.05
C LEU A 278 17.82 -0.49 -3.77
N ILE A 279 17.56 -1.58 -3.04
CA ILE A 279 17.11 -2.85 -3.63
C ILE A 279 15.74 -2.66 -4.32
N MET A 280 14.82 -1.94 -3.68
CA MET A 280 13.52 -1.59 -4.29
C MET A 280 13.69 -0.79 -5.58
N LEU A 281 14.58 0.17 -5.58
CA LEU A 281 14.87 0.99 -6.74
C LEU A 281 15.47 0.12 -7.88
N PHE A 282 16.35 -0.82 -7.55
CA PHE A 282 16.93 -1.74 -8.52
C PHE A 282 15.87 -2.55 -9.27
N PHE A 283 14.88 -3.13 -8.59
CA PHE A 283 13.85 -3.89 -9.30
C PHE A 283 12.91 -3.01 -10.14
N TYR A 284 12.64 -1.76 -9.75
CA TYR A 284 11.92 -0.82 -10.60
C TYR A 284 12.69 -0.46 -11.86
N ILE A 285 13.99 -0.19 -11.73
CA ILE A 285 14.86 0.08 -12.88
C ILE A 285 14.90 -1.13 -13.82
N ARG A 286 14.96 -2.36 -13.30
CA ARG A 286 14.92 -3.57 -14.12
C ARG A 286 13.68 -3.66 -15.00
N ILE A 287 12.50 -3.31 -14.48
CA ILE A 287 11.26 -3.30 -15.26
C ILE A 287 11.29 -2.24 -16.34
N ILE A 288 11.79 -1.06 -15.99
CA ILE A 288 11.90 0.05 -16.91
C ILE A 288 12.89 -0.29 -18.03
N TYR A 289 14.08 -0.77 -17.67
CA TYR A 289 15.12 -1.17 -18.61
C TYR A 289 14.60 -2.19 -19.63
N SER A 290 13.90 -3.20 -19.15
CA SER A 290 13.32 -4.22 -20.03
C SER A 290 12.28 -3.63 -20.99
N SER A 291 11.47 -2.68 -20.56
CA SER A 291 10.48 -2.02 -21.43
C SER A 291 11.09 -1.10 -22.50
N PHE A 292 12.29 -0.54 -22.25
CA PHE A 292 12.98 0.34 -23.19
C PHE A 292 13.87 -0.41 -24.17
N MET A 293 14.64 -1.39 -23.69
CA MET A 293 15.70 -2.05 -24.48
C MET A 293 15.18 -3.17 -25.38
N MET A 294 14.09 -3.85 -25.01
CA MET A 294 13.53 -4.97 -25.79
C MET A 294 12.68 -4.48 -26.98
N ASN A 295 13.23 -3.61 -27.81
CA ASN A 295 12.54 -3.09 -29.00
C ASN A 295 12.34 -4.12 -30.11
N TYR A 296 13.08 -5.23 -30.11
CA TYR A 296 13.05 -6.24 -31.17
C TYR A 296 11.83 -7.14 -31.18
N PHE A 297 11.16 -7.32 -30.03
CA PHE A 297 10.01 -8.20 -29.88
C PHE A 297 8.64 -7.53 -30.08
N LYS A 298 8.64 -6.32 -30.65
CA LYS A 298 7.37 -5.59 -30.85
C LYS A 298 6.48 -6.24 -31.89
N MET A 299 5.24 -6.53 -31.50
CA MET A 299 4.21 -6.93 -32.47
C MET A 299 3.82 -5.76 -33.35
N LYS A 300 4.22 -5.79 -34.62
CA LYS A 300 3.98 -4.67 -35.59
C LYS A 300 2.49 -4.40 -35.86
N TRP A 301 1.62 -5.43 -35.69
CA TRP A 301 0.20 -5.37 -36.05
C TRP A 301 -0.71 -4.94 -34.90
N PHE A 302 -0.24 -4.88 -33.67
CA PHE A 302 -1.06 -4.53 -32.50
C PHE A 302 -0.86 -3.05 -32.13
N LYS A 303 -1.74 -2.18 -32.65
CA LYS A 303 -1.80 -0.76 -32.24
C LYS A 303 -2.89 -0.59 -31.20
N ASN A 304 -2.53 -0.35 -29.96
CA ASN A 304 -3.48 0.08 -28.94
C ASN A 304 -3.89 1.53 -29.19
N ASN A 305 -5.12 1.75 -29.65
CA ASN A 305 -5.69 3.09 -29.77
C ASN A 305 -6.20 3.54 -28.39
N PHE A 306 -5.40 4.34 -27.70
CA PHE A 306 -5.80 4.93 -26.43
C PHE A 306 -6.79 6.06 -26.64
N LYS A 307 -7.79 6.14 -25.75
CA LYS A 307 -8.66 7.32 -25.67
C LYS A 307 -7.80 8.52 -25.24
N ASN A 308 -7.64 9.48 -26.14
CA ASN A 308 -6.74 10.64 -25.95
C ASN A 308 -6.98 11.41 -24.64
N LYS A 309 -8.25 11.51 -24.17
CA LYS A 309 -8.59 12.20 -22.91
C LYS A 309 -7.98 11.55 -21.66
N LEU A 310 -8.02 10.23 -21.56
CA LEU A 310 -7.45 9.53 -20.40
C LEU A 310 -5.92 9.57 -20.40
N PHE A 311 -5.34 9.55 -21.59
CA PHE A 311 -3.90 9.69 -21.77
C PHE A 311 -3.38 11.07 -21.34
N SER A 312 -4.10 12.15 -21.67
CA SER A 312 -3.73 13.51 -21.22
C SER A 312 -3.79 13.65 -19.71
N ILE A 313 -4.77 13.02 -19.04
CA ILE A 313 -4.86 12.99 -17.58
C ILE A 313 -3.65 12.29 -16.96
N MET A 314 -3.24 11.14 -17.51
CA MET A 314 -2.06 10.41 -17.02
C MET A 314 -0.77 11.20 -17.19
N ASN A 315 -0.60 11.90 -18.32
CA ASN A 315 0.54 12.79 -18.54
C ASN A 315 0.57 13.94 -17.52
N PHE A 316 -0.57 14.53 -17.23
CA PHE A 316 -0.67 15.59 -16.22
C PHE A 316 -0.24 15.09 -14.83
N PHE A 317 -0.74 13.94 -14.40
CA PHE A 317 -0.34 13.35 -13.10
C PHE A 317 1.14 12.96 -13.06
N SER A 318 1.71 12.48 -14.16
CA SER A 318 3.15 12.15 -14.19
C SER A 318 4.03 13.41 -14.14
N ILE A 319 3.58 14.53 -14.70
CA ILE A 319 4.28 15.83 -14.56
C ILE A 319 4.23 16.29 -13.09
N ILE A 320 3.10 16.13 -12.40
CA ILE A 320 3.02 16.45 -10.98
C ILE A 320 4.01 15.61 -10.17
N SER A 321 4.21 14.34 -10.51
CA SER A 321 5.20 13.50 -9.81
C SER A 321 6.65 13.97 -9.93
N LEU A 322 6.98 14.82 -10.93
CA LEU A 322 8.29 15.45 -11.10
C LEU A 322 8.50 16.69 -10.21
N MET A 323 7.43 17.26 -9.65
CA MET A 323 7.50 18.50 -8.88
C MET A 323 8.05 18.31 -7.44
N GLY A 324 8.69 17.18 -7.15
CA GLY A 324 9.19 16.86 -5.81
C GLY A 324 10.21 17.85 -5.27
N ILE A 325 11.12 18.36 -6.10
CA ILE A 325 12.12 19.35 -5.70
C ILE A 325 11.45 20.68 -5.34
N ILE A 326 10.49 21.14 -6.13
CA ILE A 326 9.79 22.42 -5.89
C ILE A 326 9.01 22.34 -4.57
N LEU A 327 8.35 21.22 -4.29
CA LEU A 327 7.67 21.02 -3.01
C LEU A 327 8.66 21.01 -1.85
N SER A 328 9.82 20.39 -2.00
CA SER A 328 10.84 20.39 -0.95
C SER A 328 11.35 21.78 -0.63
N THR A 329 11.58 22.63 -1.62
CA THR A 329 12.05 24.03 -1.38
C THR A 329 11.00 24.88 -0.67
N ILE A 330 9.71 24.71 -0.99
CA ILE A 330 8.61 25.43 -0.31
C ILE A 330 8.50 25.06 1.19
N PHE A 331 8.79 23.81 1.55
CA PHE A 331 8.70 23.36 2.95
C PHE A 331 9.93 23.75 3.80
N PHE A 332 11.05 24.12 3.17
CA PHE A 332 12.29 24.52 3.86
C PHE A 332 12.56 26.04 3.83
N LEU A 333 11.77 26.80 3.10
CA LEU A 333 11.66 28.25 3.19
C LEU A 333 10.60 28.62 4.23
#